data_c022ba7e0a577a9a676fec9e9ecb1e7f
#
_entry.id   c022ba7e0a577a9a676fec9e9ecb1e7f
#
_cell.length_a   1.000
_cell.length_b   1.000
_cell.length_c   1.000
_cell.angle_alpha   90.00
_cell.angle_beta   90.00
_cell.angle_gamma   90.00
#
_symmetry.space_group_name_H-M   'P 1'
#
loop_
_entity.id
_entity.type
_entity.pdbx_description
1 polymer ?
#
loop_
_entity_poly.entity_id
_entity_poly.type
_entity_poly.pdbx_seq_one_letter_code
_entity_poly.pdbx_strand_id
1 'polypeptide(L)'
;MVVYAKIDSVTEREKEQVKSFLEDHVSLAKVIDYLKIFEGLVSQTDASTSEEQQLIQACKEVSLEVTQKQKVVIVLELIRIIAADGTISKREDELVKVVSRAFNINDQETELLETFLAAQIPSALDVENVLVIDLESEGKLNKAFHLHRHGLHGFVAVVWIASANLYVLKYAGHADVFLNGVPLKSGGVRILPVGGTLRWSDLYDPVYYGDVLSVYKNFAAGQKISFEAKNISFKFKNGKLGLRNVNVIEESGRLIALMGASGAGKSTLLHVLNGTEKPSAGQVFINGVDIHKEPEKIEGVIGFVPQDDLLIEDLTVYQNLYYAAKLCFNNKSEEEIDKLVLRVLEDLGLSETKDLKVGSPLRKTISGGQRKRLNIGLELLREPAVLFCDEPTSGLSSRDSENIIDLLKELSLKGKLVFTVIHQPSSDIFKMFDKLLILDTGGFQIYYGNPIDAVIYFKKSINLLDSNEGECPTCGNVNPEQIFNIIETKVIDEFGNFT
;
A
#
# COMPACT_ATOMS: atom_id res chain seq x y z
N MET A 1 22.20 -17.07 -11.01
CA MET A 1 22.79 -18.15 -10.19
C MET A 1 23.74 -19.05 -10.95
N VAL A 2 23.33 -19.80 -12.00
CA VAL A 2 24.22 -20.72 -12.74
C VAL A 2 25.44 -20.02 -13.33
N VAL A 3 25.28 -18.86 -13.99
CA VAL A 3 26.40 -18.09 -14.57
C VAL A 3 27.32 -17.59 -13.48
N TYR A 4 26.79 -17.12 -12.36
CA TYR A 4 27.58 -16.74 -11.19
C TYR A 4 28.37 -17.93 -10.63
N ALA A 5 27.71 -19.06 -10.42
CA ALA A 5 28.31 -20.30 -9.92
C ALA A 5 29.42 -20.86 -10.82
N LYS A 6 29.46 -20.48 -12.12
CA LYS A 6 30.56 -20.80 -13.05
C LYS A 6 31.76 -19.93 -12.86
N ILE A 7 31.58 -18.71 -12.36
CA ILE A 7 32.64 -17.69 -12.22
C ILE A 7 33.41 -17.90 -10.91
N ASP A 8 32.72 -18.32 -9.85
CA ASP A 8 33.35 -18.65 -8.59
C ASP A 8 32.96 -20.08 -8.14
N SER A 9 33.85 -20.77 -7.45
CA SER A 9 33.60 -22.15 -6.99
C SER A 9 32.52 -22.16 -5.91
N VAL A 10 31.39 -22.77 -6.21
CA VAL A 10 30.25 -22.84 -5.29
C VAL A 10 30.56 -23.70 -4.08
N THR A 11 30.45 -23.15 -2.89
CA THR A 11 30.61 -23.86 -1.62
C THR A 11 29.38 -24.74 -1.31
N GLU A 12 29.53 -25.71 -0.42
CA GLU A 12 28.38 -26.54 0.02
C GLU A 12 27.30 -25.71 0.72
N ARG A 13 27.67 -24.64 1.42
CA ARG A 13 26.71 -23.72 2.07
C ARG A 13 25.89 -22.93 1.06
N GLU A 14 26.52 -22.49 -0.01
CA GLU A 14 25.81 -21.79 -1.12
C GLU A 14 24.84 -22.73 -1.82
N LYS A 15 25.22 -24.01 -2.01
CA LYS A 15 24.31 -25.04 -2.55
C LYS A 15 23.09 -25.27 -1.64
N GLU A 16 23.30 -25.28 -0.32
CA GLU A 16 22.21 -25.38 0.65
C GLU A 16 21.28 -24.16 0.56
N GLN A 17 21.80 -22.95 0.33
CA GLN A 17 20.98 -21.76 0.12
C GLN A 17 20.20 -21.81 -1.19
N VAL A 18 20.80 -22.27 -2.28
CA VAL A 18 20.09 -22.52 -3.56
C VAL A 18 18.97 -23.53 -3.36
N LYS A 19 19.23 -24.60 -2.60
CA LYS A 19 18.21 -25.61 -2.26
C LYS A 19 17.08 -25.00 -1.45
N SER A 20 17.39 -24.23 -0.41
CA SER A 20 16.39 -23.54 0.43
C SER A 20 15.55 -22.55 -0.40
N PHE A 21 16.17 -21.81 -1.31
CA PHE A 21 15.45 -20.93 -2.25
C PHE A 21 14.49 -21.72 -3.14
N LEU A 22 14.91 -22.86 -3.68
CA LEU A 22 14.06 -23.72 -4.51
C LEU A 22 12.90 -24.29 -3.69
N GLU A 23 13.14 -24.73 -2.44
CA GLU A 23 12.10 -25.25 -1.54
C GLU A 23 11.03 -24.21 -1.20
N ASP A 24 11.41 -22.92 -1.10
CA ASP A 24 10.49 -21.81 -0.84
C ASP A 24 9.64 -21.42 -2.08
N HIS A 25 10.09 -21.76 -3.31
CA HIS A 25 9.48 -21.24 -4.55
C HIS A 25 8.92 -22.29 -5.50
N VAL A 26 9.29 -23.58 -5.34
CA VAL A 26 8.80 -24.66 -6.19
C VAL A 26 8.38 -25.86 -5.37
N SER A 27 7.56 -26.75 -5.97
CA SER A 27 7.14 -27.98 -5.29
C SER A 27 8.31 -28.91 -5.00
N LEU A 28 8.31 -29.56 -3.85
CA LEU A 28 9.36 -30.49 -3.40
C LEU A 28 9.77 -31.50 -4.47
N ALA A 29 8.83 -31.99 -5.28
CA ALA A 29 9.10 -32.92 -6.38
C ALA A 29 10.03 -32.35 -7.44
N LYS A 30 10.03 -31.03 -7.65
CA LYS A 30 10.85 -30.33 -8.66
C LYS A 30 12.19 -29.84 -8.11
N VAL A 31 12.34 -29.71 -6.80
CA VAL A 31 13.59 -29.21 -6.18
C VAL A 31 14.79 -30.07 -6.61
N ILE A 32 14.66 -31.37 -6.56
CA ILE A 32 15.74 -32.31 -6.93
C ILE A 32 16.11 -32.18 -8.39
N ASP A 33 15.13 -32.00 -9.28
CA ASP A 33 15.38 -31.84 -10.72
C ASP A 33 16.08 -30.54 -11.02
N TYR A 34 15.66 -29.42 -10.40
CA TYR A 34 16.30 -28.12 -10.56
C TYR A 34 17.71 -28.08 -9.96
N LEU A 35 17.98 -28.77 -8.84
CA LEU A 35 19.32 -28.90 -8.28
C LEU A 35 20.26 -29.68 -9.24
N LYS A 36 19.79 -30.78 -9.83
CA LYS A 36 20.58 -31.51 -10.84
C LYS A 36 20.87 -30.65 -12.09
N ILE A 37 19.87 -29.88 -12.54
CA ILE A 37 20.08 -28.94 -13.66
C ILE A 37 21.12 -27.89 -13.26
N PHE A 38 21.05 -27.32 -12.06
CA PHE A 38 22.01 -26.35 -11.55
C PHE A 38 23.43 -26.94 -11.52
N GLU A 39 23.63 -28.11 -10.93
CA GLU A 39 24.93 -28.80 -10.86
C GLU A 39 25.46 -29.16 -12.24
N GLY A 40 24.59 -29.65 -13.14
CA GLY A 40 24.95 -29.98 -14.51
C GLY A 40 25.39 -28.76 -15.33
N LEU A 41 24.74 -27.61 -15.14
CA LEU A 41 25.07 -26.36 -15.80
C LEU A 41 26.34 -25.72 -15.23
N VAL A 42 26.60 -25.83 -13.94
CA VAL A 42 27.85 -25.35 -13.31
C VAL A 42 29.05 -26.15 -13.79
N SER A 43 28.92 -27.44 -14.07
CA SER A 43 30.01 -28.29 -14.55
C SER A 43 30.38 -28.14 -16.04
N GLN A 44 29.55 -27.45 -16.85
CA GLN A 44 29.81 -27.20 -18.25
C GLN A 44 30.70 -25.95 -18.44
N THR A 45 31.93 -26.13 -18.84
CA THR A 45 32.90 -25.05 -19.14
C THR A 45 32.81 -24.66 -20.63
N ASP A 46 32.22 -23.50 -20.93
CA ASP A 46 32.31 -22.83 -22.22
C ASP A 46 33.35 -21.70 -22.18
N ALA A 47 34.45 -21.85 -22.92
CA ALA A 47 35.68 -21.04 -22.83
C ALA A 47 35.75 -19.85 -23.81
N SER A 48 34.63 -19.37 -24.39
CA SER A 48 34.72 -18.47 -25.55
C SER A 48 34.28 -17.00 -25.37
N THR A 49 33.67 -16.62 -24.20
CA THR A 49 33.22 -15.25 -23.96
C THR A 49 33.63 -14.79 -22.56
N SER A 50 33.88 -13.49 -22.35
CA SER A 50 34.19 -13.02 -20.98
C SER A 50 33.02 -13.30 -20.05
N GLU A 51 33.30 -13.80 -18.85
CA GLU A 51 32.33 -14.20 -17.81
C GLU A 51 31.30 -13.10 -17.53
N GLU A 52 31.77 -11.86 -17.49
CA GLU A 52 30.93 -10.67 -17.27
C GLU A 52 29.92 -10.44 -18.42
N GLN A 53 30.36 -10.68 -19.68
CA GLN A 53 29.46 -10.55 -20.84
C GLN A 53 28.37 -11.62 -20.86
N GLN A 54 28.68 -12.84 -20.43
CA GLN A 54 27.69 -13.92 -20.28
C GLN A 54 26.67 -13.56 -19.22
N LEU A 55 27.10 -12.99 -18.10
CA LEU A 55 26.23 -12.55 -16.99
C LEU A 55 25.29 -11.43 -17.43
N ILE A 56 25.82 -10.41 -18.12
CA ILE A 56 25.01 -9.31 -18.66
C ILE A 56 24.00 -9.82 -19.69
N GLN A 57 24.37 -10.76 -20.55
CA GLN A 57 23.46 -11.33 -21.54
C GLN A 57 22.32 -12.11 -20.87
N ALA A 58 22.62 -12.95 -19.88
CA ALA A 58 21.62 -13.66 -19.10
C ALA A 58 20.67 -12.71 -18.36
N CYS A 59 21.19 -11.62 -17.78
CA CYS A 59 20.38 -10.59 -17.13
C CYS A 59 19.45 -9.89 -18.12
N LYS A 60 19.89 -9.61 -19.35
CA LYS A 60 19.04 -9.01 -20.39
C LYS A 60 17.88 -9.92 -20.77
N GLU A 61 18.13 -11.21 -20.96
CA GLU A 61 17.10 -12.19 -21.28
C GLU A 61 16.05 -12.30 -20.17
N VAL A 62 16.49 -12.44 -18.91
CA VAL A 62 15.60 -12.46 -17.75
C VAL A 62 14.83 -11.15 -17.62
N SER A 63 15.48 -10.01 -17.92
CA SER A 63 14.88 -8.67 -17.77
C SER A 63 13.64 -8.44 -18.64
N LEU A 64 13.50 -9.20 -19.74
CA LEU A 64 12.34 -9.12 -20.63
C LEU A 64 11.09 -9.81 -20.07
N GLU A 65 11.26 -10.78 -19.15
CA GLU A 65 10.20 -11.63 -18.65
C GLU A 65 9.78 -11.28 -17.22
N VAL A 66 10.58 -10.52 -16.48
CA VAL A 66 10.34 -10.24 -15.05
C VAL A 66 10.12 -8.76 -14.78
N THR A 67 9.25 -8.48 -13.80
CA THR A 67 8.96 -7.13 -13.31
C THR A 67 10.14 -6.56 -12.50
N GLN A 68 10.20 -5.24 -12.31
CA GLN A 68 11.24 -4.61 -11.49
C GLN A 68 11.27 -5.17 -10.05
N LYS A 69 10.12 -5.43 -9.45
CA LYS A 69 10.04 -6.08 -8.12
C LYS A 69 10.71 -7.46 -8.11
N GLN A 70 10.48 -8.26 -9.12
CA GLN A 70 11.11 -9.59 -9.25
C GLN A 70 12.63 -9.49 -9.47
N LYS A 71 13.11 -8.47 -10.19
CA LYS A 71 14.55 -8.21 -10.36
C LYS A 71 15.24 -7.93 -9.03
N VAL A 72 14.64 -7.09 -8.18
CA VAL A 72 15.14 -6.83 -6.81
C VAL A 72 15.19 -8.12 -6.00
N VAL A 73 14.16 -8.97 -6.07
CA VAL A 73 14.15 -10.26 -5.39
C VAL A 73 15.30 -11.16 -5.86
N ILE A 74 15.57 -11.19 -7.18
CA ILE A 74 16.69 -11.97 -7.73
C ILE A 74 18.02 -11.47 -7.17
N VAL A 75 18.25 -10.16 -7.13
CA VAL A 75 19.48 -9.58 -6.56
C VAL A 75 19.59 -9.89 -5.08
N LEU A 76 18.52 -9.75 -4.33
CA LEU A 76 18.47 -10.04 -2.90
C LEU A 76 18.83 -11.52 -2.61
N GLU A 77 18.27 -12.46 -3.37
CA GLU A 77 18.61 -13.89 -3.22
C GLU A 77 20.02 -14.20 -3.69
N LEU A 78 20.52 -13.51 -4.71
CA LEU A 78 21.92 -13.63 -5.12
C LEU A 78 22.88 -13.22 -3.99
N ILE A 79 22.66 -12.06 -3.37
CA ILE A 79 23.46 -11.59 -2.23
C ILE A 79 23.39 -12.60 -1.07
N ARG A 80 22.20 -13.16 -0.77
CA ARG A 80 22.03 -14.16 0.29
C ARG A 80 22.83 -15.44 0.05
N ILE A 81 22.88 -15.88 -1.19
CA ILE A 81 23.65 -17.07 -1.57
C ILE A 81 25.14 -16.81 -1.39
N ILE A 82 25.63 -15.68 -1.91
CA ILE A 82 27.03 -15.27 -1.82
C ILE A 82 27.47 -15.07 -0.36
N ALA A 83 26.64 -14.46 0.45
CA ALA A 83 26.94 -14.23 1.86
C ALA A 83 26.81 -15.50 2.76
N ALA A 84 26.46 -16.65 2.20
CA ALA A 84 26.20 -17.88 2.97
C ALA A 84 27.42 -18.41 3.71
N ASP A 85 28.62 -18.19 3.21
CA ASP A 85 29.87 -18.57 3.84
C ASP A 85 30.38 -17.57 4.91
N GLY A 86 29.73 -16.39 5.01
CA GLY A 86 29.98 -15.35 6.01
C GLY A 86 30.90 -14.21 5.53
N THR A 87 31.41 -14.25 4.30
CA THR A 87 32.25 -13.19 3.73
C THR A 87 31.93 -13.01 2.25
N ILE A 88 31.78 -11.77 1.82
CA ILE A 88 31.64 -11.43 0.39
C ILE A 88 33.04 -11.00 -0.11
N SER A 89 33.58 -11.71 -1.08
CA SER A 89 34.84 -11.35 -1.72
C SER A 89 34.69 -10.11 -2.59
N LYS A 90 35.79 -9.40 -2.89
CA LYS A 90 35.74 -8.24 -3.81
C LYS A 90 35.19 -8.58 -5.19
N ARG A 91 35.50 -9.79 -5.68
CA ARG A 91 35.01 -10.25 -6.98
C ARG A 91 33.51 -10.51 -6.97
N GLU A 92 33.01 -11.10 -5.91
CA GLU A 92 31.57 -11.34 -5.71
C GLU A 92 30.79 -10.02 -5.62
N ASP A 93 31.27 -9.03 -4.85
CA ASP A 93 30.69 -7.70 -4.78
C ASP A 93 30.63 -7.03 -6.18
N GLU A 94 31.72 -7.11 -6.97
CA GLU A 94 31.74 -6.60 -8.34
C GLU A 94 30.70 -7.28 -9.24
N LEU A 95 30.54 -8.60 -9.15
CA LEU A 95 29.56 -9.35 -9.92
C LEU A 95 28.11 -9.02 -9.52
N VAL A 96 27.84 -8.87 -8.24
CA VAL A 96 26.52 -8.41 -7.74
C VAL A 96 26.19 -7.04 -8.31
N LYS A 97 27.13 -6.10 -8.30
CA LYS A 97 26.96 -4.75 -8.88
C LYS A 97 26.69 -4.80 -10.38
N VAL A 98 27.35 -5.70 -11.14
CA VAL A 98 27.06 -5.92 -12.55
C VAL A 98 25.61 -6.38 -12.78
N VAL A 99 25.15 -7.35 -12.01
CA VAL A 99 23.75 -7.84 -12.08
C VAL A 99 22.76 -6.74 -11.69
N SER A 100 23.03 -6.03 -10.61
CA SER A 100 22.18 -4.94 -10.11
C SER A 100 22.01 -3.85 -11.17
N ARG A 101 23.10 -3.39 -11.77
CA ARG A 101 23.06 -2.40 -12.86
C ARG A 101 22.30 -2.91 -14.09
N ALA A 102 22.47 -4.18 -14.47
CA ALA A 102 21.72 -4.79 -15.57
C ALA A 102 20.19 -4.85 -15.29
N PHE A 103 19.79 -4.84 -14.03
CA PHE A 103 18.41 -4.82 -13.57
C PHE A 103 17.88 -3.43 -13.19
N ASN A 104 18.63 -2.36 -13.52
CA ASN A 104 18.30 -0.97 -13.17
C ASN A 104 18.17 -0.74 -11.65
N ILE A 105 19.02 -1.40 -10.86
CA ILE A 105 19.22 -1.17 -9.44
C ILE A 105 20.57 -0.46 -9.30
N ASN A 106 20.59 0.70 -8.66
CA ASN A 106 21.81 1.49 -8.52
C ASN A 106 22.75 0.90 -7.44
N ASP A 107 24.01 1.29 -7.48
CA ASP A 107 25.03 0.77 -6.57
C ASP A 107 24.71 1.08 -5.09
N GLN A 108 24.10 2.23 -4.81
CA GLN A 108 23.73 2.61 -3.44
C GLN A 108 22.64 1.68 -2.87
N GLU A 109 21.65 1.32 -3.69
CA GLU A 109 20.64 0.34 -3.28
C GLU A 109 21.24 -1.07 -3.11
N THR A 110 22.22 -1.43 -3.93
CA THR A 110 22.94 -2.71 -3.81
C THR A 110 23.71 -2.77 -2.49
N GLU A 111 24.51 -1.75 -2.17
CA GLU A 111 25.26 -1.64 -0.92
C GLU A 111 24.33 -1.59 0.32
N LEU A 112 23.18 -0.96 0.17
CA LEU A 112 22.13 -0.95 1.22
C LEU A 112 21.60 -2.37 1.46
N LEU A 113 21.30 -3.14 0.41
CA LEU A 113 20.86 -4.53 0.53
C LEU A 113 21.92 -5.43 1.16
N GLU A 114 23.19 -5.28 0.79
CA GLU A 114 24.32 -6.02 1.38
C GLU A 114 24.44 -5.74 2.87
N THR A 115 24.44 -4.44 3.25
CA THR A 115 24.47 -4.01 4.66
C THR A 115 23.28 -4.57 5.44
N PHE A 116 22.09 -4.49 4.85
CA PHE A 116 20.85 -4.97 5.45
C PHE A 116 20.89 -6.49 5.70
N LEU A 117 21.39 -7.26 4.74
CA LEU A 117 21.47 -8.71 4.85
C LEU A 117 22.55 -9.16 5.82
N ALA A 118 23.70 -8.49 5.87
CA ALA A 118 24.80 -8.82 6.75
C ALA A 118 24.52 -8.48 8.22
N ALA A 119 23.72 -7.46 8.51
CA ALA A 119 23.49 -6.96 9.87
C ALA A 119 22.85 -8.02 10.79
N GLN A 120 23.43 -8.22 11.96
CA GLN A 120 22.94 -9.11 13.02
C GLN A 120 22.44 -8.35 14.26
N ILE A 121 22.72 -7.06 14.35
CA ILE A 121 22.35 -6.17 15.44
C ILE A 121 21.79 -4.85 14.90
N PRO A 122 20.87 -4.18 15.63
CA PRO A 122 20.26 -2.93 15.18
C PRO A 122 21.26 -1.82 14.84
N SER A 123 22.33 -1.69 15.61
CA SER A 123 23.34 -0.64 15.38
C SER A 123 24.10 -0.75 14.06
N ALA A 124 24.17 -1.95 13.46
CA ALA A 124 24.75 -2.16 12.13
C ALA A 124 23.82 -1.66 11.01
N LEU A 125 22.56 -1.34 11.33
CA LEU A 125 21.52 -0.86 10.43
C LEU A 125 21.28 0.65 10.56
N ASP A 126 22.17 1.39 11.24
CA ASP A 126 22.07 2.85 11.36
C ASP A 126 22.46 3.55 10.04
N VAL A 127 21.70 3.27 9.00
CA VAL A 127 21.83 3.81 7.64
C VAL A 127 20.49 4.38 7.15
N GLU A 128 20.54 5.30 6.19
CA GLU A 128 19.34 5.88 5.60
C GLU A 128 18.48 4.80 4.91
N ASN A 129 17.18 5.03 4.82
CA ASN A 129 16.21 4.12 4.21
C ASN A 129 16.07 2.74 4.90
N VAL A 130 16.45 2.63 6.16
CA VAL A 130 16.16 1.46 7.01
C VAL A 130 15.29 1.88 8.19
N LEU A 131 14.28 1.07 8.49
CA LEU A 131 13.47 1.15 9.71
C LEU A 131 13.83 -0.03 10.61
N VAL A 132 14.11 0.25 11.87
CA VAL A 132 14.30 -0.76 12.91
C VAL A 132 13.10 -0.74 13.85
N ILE A 133 12.53 -1.90 14.10
CA ILE A 133 11.42 -2.12 15.03
C ILE A 133 11.94 -3.01 16.15
N ASP A 134 11.98 -2.51 17.38
CA ASP A 134 12.44 -3.26 18.55
C ASP A 134 11.87 -2.71 19.87
N LEU A 135 12.36 -3.22 21.00
CA LEU A 135 12.01 -2.81 22.39
C LEU A 135 12.76 -1.58 22.87
N GLU A 136 13.80 -1.13 22.18
CA GLU A 136 14.65 -0.06 22.67
C GLU A 136 13.94 1.29 22.58
N SER A 137 14.27 2.21 23.51
CA SER A 137 13.73 3.57 23.45
C SER A 137 14.39 4.37 22.35
N GLU A 138 13.65 5.30 21.76
CA GLU A 138 14.14 6.25 20.74
C GLU A 138 15.47 6.91 21.17
N GLY A 139 16.41 7.04 20.24
CA GLY A 139 17.62 7.84 20.42
C GLY A 139 18.95 7.12 20.27
N LYS A 140 18.97 5.80 19.99
CA LYS A 140 20.22 5.05 19.75
C LYS A 140 20.66 5.01 18.28
N LEU A 141 19.74 5.25 17.34
CA LEU A 141 20.01 5.30 15.90
C LEU A 141 19.97 6.77 15.44
N ASN A 142 20.92 7.16 14.57
CA ASN A 142 21.05 8.54 14.12
C ASN A 142 20.53 8.74 12.68
N LYS A 143 20.61 7.71 11.84
CA LYS A 143 20.25 7.75 10.40
C LYS A 143 19.07 6.87 10.09
N ALA A 144 18.99 5.69 10.69
CA ALA A 144 17.89 4.77 10.51
C ALA A 144 16.64 5.28 11.26
N PHE A 145 15.48 4.99 10.70
CA PHE A 145 14.20 5.19 11.38
C PHE A 145 14.04 4.16 12.50
N HIS A 146 13.32 4.53 13.55
CA HIS A 146 13.07 3.65 14.67
C HIS A 146 11.59 3.64 15.05
N LEU A 147 11.04 2.45 15.29
CA LEU A 147 9.68 2.23 15.77
C LEU A 147 9.71 1.35 17.01
N HIS A 148 9.44 1.97 18.16
CA HIS A 148 9.39 1.23 19.42
C HIS A 148 8.13 0.35 19.50
N ARG A 149 8.32 -0.94 19.86
CA ARG A 149 7.22 -1.89 20.05
C ARG A 149 7.51 -2.84 21.21
N HIS A 150 6.54 -2.94 22.13
CA HIS A 150 6.64 -3.82 23.29
C HIS A 150 6.57 -5.31 22.91
N GLY A 151 7.23 -6.16 23.70
CA GLY A 151 7.14 -7.61 23.63
C GLY A 151 7.93 -8.27 22.48
N LEU A 152 8.59 -7.51 21.62
CA LEU A 152 9.45 -8.04 20.56
C LEU A 152 10.84 -8.36 21.13
N HIS A 153 11.15 -9.66 21.29
CA HIS A 153 12.48 -10.14 21.71
C HIS A 153 13.39 -10.33 20.50
N GLY A 154 14.16 -9.32 20.16
CA GLY A 154 14.94 -9.16 18.95
C GLY A 154 14.54 -7.89 18.22
N PHE A 155 14.74 -7.86 16.92
CA PHE A 155 14.32 -6.74 16.08
C PHE A 155 13.79 -7.22 14.72
N VAL A 156 12.91 -6.41 14.13
CA VAL A 156 12.57 -6.49 12.71
C VAL A 156 13.15 -5.25 12.05
N ALA A 157 13.93 -5.46 11.01
CA ALA A 157 14.39 -4.38 10.15
C ALA A 157 13.58 -4.38 8.86
N VAL A 158 13.25 -3.21 8.35
CA VAL A 158 12.63 -3.02 7.05
C VAL A 158 13.51 -2.11 6.23
N VAL A 159 13.72 -2.38 4.95
CA VAL A 159 14.43 -1.52 4.01
C VAL A 159 13.51 -1.17 2.85
N TRP A 160 13.51 0.11 2.47
CA TRP A 160 12.77 0.58 1.30
C TRP A 160 13.68 0.63 0.09
N ILE A 161 13.31 -0.08 -0.98
CA ILE A 161 14.00 -0.10 -2.28
C ILE A 161 13.22 0.76 -3.25
N ALA A 162 13.74 1.97 -3.48
CA ALA A 162 13.05 3.00 -4.25
C ALA A 162 12.84 2.60 -5.72
N SER A 163 13.84 1.95 -6.36
CA SER A 163 13.80 1.52 -7.77
C SER A 163 12.63 0.57 -8.10
N ALA A 164 12.11 -0.14 -7.09
CA ALA A 164 10.99 -1.08 -7.24
C ALA A 164 9.76 -0.70 -6.41
N ASN A 165 9.84 0.38 -5.62
CA ASN A 165 8.87 0.75 -4.58
C ASN A 165 8.48 -0.47 -3.74
N LEU A 166 9.49 -1.10 -3.15
CA LEU A 166 9.38 -2.38 -2.46
C LEU A 166 9.94 -2.27 -1.04
N TYR A 167 9.22 -2.82 -0.07
CA TYR A 167 9.69 -2.95 1.31
C TYR A 167 10.12 -4.39 1.56
N VAL A 168 11.36 -4.56 1.99
CA VAL A 168 11.95 -5.86 2.34
C VAL A 168 12.18 -5.86 3.84
N LEU A 169 11.74 -6.90 4.53
CA LEU A 169 11.91 -7.07 5.97
C LEU A 169 12.83 -8.24 6.29
N LYS A 170 13.56 -8.11 7.39
CA LYS A 170 14.40 -9.13 8.00
C LYS A 170 14.10 -9.19 9.50
N TYR A 171 13.89 -10.39 10.01
CA TYR A 171 13.74 -10.63 11.44
C TYR A 171 15.04 -11.21 12.02
N ALA A 172 15.46 -10.74 13.17
CA ALA A 172 16.54 -11.32 13.95
C ALA A 172 16.15 -11.33 15.45
N GLY A 173 15.99 -12.52 16.01
CA GLY A 173 15.56 -12.71 17.39
C GLY A 173 15.12 -14.12 17.69
N HIS A 174 14.53 -14.29 18.87
CA HIS A 174 14.09 -15.59 19.39
C HIS A 174 12.57 -15.66 19.64
N ALA A 175 11.85 -14.59 19.40
CA ALA A 175 10.39 -14.58 19.50
C ALA A 175 9.75 -15.20 18.25
N ASP A 176 8.54 -15.72 18.40
CA ASP A 176 7.70 -16.08 17.26
C ASP A 176 7.14 -14.81 16.63
N VAL A 177 7.64 -14.46 15.45
CA VAL A 177 7.16 -13.33 14.65
C VAL A 177 6.47 -13.85 13.40
N PHE A 178 5.32 -13.29 13.07
CA PHE A 178 4.49 -13.70 11.95
C PHE A 178 4.28 -12.53 11.00
N LEU A 179 4.41 -12.78 9.71
CA LEU A 179 3.98 -11.88 8.64
C LEU A 179 2.72 -12.48 7.99
N ASN A 180 1.57 -11.81 8.13
CA ASN A 180 0.27 -12.33 7.68
C ASN A 180 -0.01 -13.77 8.17
N GLY A 181 0.32 -14.07 9.43
CA GLY A 181 0.17 -15.38 10.02
C GLY A 181 1.23 -16.42 9.61
N VAL A 182 2.15 -16.09 8.70
CA VAL A 182 3.26 -16.99 8.32
C VAL A 182 4.47 -16.70 9.21
N PRO A 183 5.03 -17.71 9.90
CA PRO A 183 6.15 -17.51 10.82
C PRO A 183 7.41 -17.05 10.08
N LEU A 184 8.09 -16.06 10.64
CA LEU A 184 9.39 -15.57 10.19
C LEU A 184 10.49 -16.25 10.98
N LYS A 185 11.35 -17.01 10.29
CA LYS A 185 12.55 -17.58 10.92
C LYS A 185 13.57 -16.49 11.21
N SER A 186 14.32 -16.60 12.31
CA SER A 186 15.44 -15.71 12.60
C SER A 186 16.44 -15.73 11.45
N GLY A 187 16.89 -14.54 10.99
CA GLY A 187 17.67 -14.36 9.76
C GLY A 187 16.85 -14.43 8.48
N GLY A 188 15.55 -14.76 8.57
CA GLY A 188 14.66 -14.84 7.41
C GLY A 188 14.36 -13.47 6.82
N VAL A 189 14.35 -13.40 5.50
CA VAL A 189 14.05 -12.19 4.73
C VAL A 189 12.78 -12.41 3.91
N ARG A 190 11.89 -11.44 3.91
CA ARG A 190 10.61 -11.49 3.17
C ARG A 190 10.26 -10.11 2.62
N ILE A 191 9.44 -10.08 1.60
CA ILE A 191 8.80 -8.85 1.13
C ILE A 191 7.66 -8.53 2.07
N LEU A 192 7.55 -7.27 2.50
CA LEU A 192 6.37 -6.77 3.18
C LEU A 192 5.31 -6.45 2.11
N PRO A 193 4.24 -7.23 2.01
CA PRO A 193 3.19 -6.97 1.03
C PRO A 193 2.36 -5.75 1.43
N VAL A 194 1.72 -5.12 0.46
CA VAL A 194 0.71 -4.07 0.71
C VAL A 194 -0.39 -4.64 1.61
N GLY A 195 -0.78 -3.89 2.64
CA GLY A 195 -1.73 -4.36 3.66
C GLY A 195 -1.16 -5.43 4.61
N GLY A 196 0.16 -5.70 4.55
CA GLY A 196 0.81 -6.69 5.41
C GLY A 196 0.75 -6.33 6.89
N THR A 197 0.69 -7.37 7.74
CA THR A 197 0.65 -7.25 9.20
C THR A 197 1.76 -8.06 9.81
N LEU A 198 2.56 -7.43 10.67
CA LEU A 198 3.57 -8.09 11.51
C LEU A 198 3.01 -8.27 12.91
N ARG A 199 3.07 -9.49 13.45
CA ARG A 199 2.57 -9.85 14.78
C ARG A 199 3.56 -10.75 15.50
N TRP A 200 3.74 -10.57 16.81
CA TRP A 200 4.62 -11.42 17.65
C TRP A 200 3.96 -11.82 18.98
N SER A 201 2.77 -11.29 19.26
CA SER A 201 1.99 -11.63 20.45
C SER A 201 0.56 -11.14 20.27
N ASP A 202 -0.40 -11.82 20.88
CA ASP A 202 -1.80 -11.37 20.96
C ASP A 202 -2.02 -10.29 22.04
N LEU A 203 -1.01 -10.03 22.86
CA LEU A 203 -1.06 -9.03 23.95
C LEU A 203 -0.62 -7.64 23.52
N TYR A 204 0.02 -7.50 22.35
CA TYR A 204 0.58 -6.24 21.88
C TYR A 204 0.05 -5.89 20.49
N ASP A 205 -0.05 -4.59 20.23
CA ASP A 205 -0.51 -4.09 18.94
C ASP A 205 0.42 -4.53 17.81
N PRO A 206 -0.13 -5.09 16.73
CA PRO A 206 0.65 -5.46 15.55
C PRO A 206 1.21 -4.21 14.84
N VAL A 207 2.19 -4.41 13.99
CA VAL A 207 2.67 -3.38 13.06
C VAL A 207 2.05 -3.63 11.69
N TYR A 208 1.30 -2.65 11.22
CA TYR A 208 0.67 -2.68 9.91
C TYR A 208 1.58 -2.08 8.83
N TYR A 209 1.35 -2.46 7.58
CA TYR A 209 2.00 -1.85 6.41
C TYR A 209 1.95 -0.32 6.43
N GLY A 210 0.81 0.26 6.85
CA GLY A 210 0.63 1.70 7.00
C GLY A 210 1.57 2.35 8.01
N ASP A 211 1.88 1.67 9.13
CA ASP A 211 2.82 2.18 10.13
C ASP A 211 4.23 2.27 9.54
N VAL A 212 4.65 1.24 8.80
CA VAL A 212 5.94 1.23 8.10
C VAL A 212 6.02 2.37 7.08
N LEU A 213 4.99 2.51 6.23
CA LEU A 213 4.93 3.60 5.25
C LEU A 213 5.05 4.98 5.90
N SER A 214 4.36 5.21 7.02
CA SER A 214 4.34 6.51 7.71
C SER A 214 5.74 6.96 8.14
N VAL A 215 6.59 6.01 8.51
CA VAL A 215 7.96 6.28 8.95
C VAL A 215 8.85 6.70 7.77
N TYR A 216 8.79 5.99 6.65
CA TYR A 216 9.63 6.28 5.48
C TYR A 216 9.24 7.58 4.77
N LYS A 217 7.95 7.86 4.78
CA LYS A 217 7.41 9.03 4.11
C LYS A 217 7.23 10.18 5.10
N ASN A 218 8.26 10.47 5.90
CA ASN A 218 8.29 11.49 6.94
C ASN A 218 7.84 12.84 6.38
N PHE A 219 6.51 13.02 6.29
CA PHE A 219 5.90 14.20 5.70
C PHE A 219 5.97 15.33 6.71
N ALA A 220 6.69 16.37 6.33
CA ALA A 220 6.72 17.65 7.02
C ALA A 220 5.30 17.99 7.49
N ALA A 221 5.18 18.31 8.77
CA ALA A 221 3.95 18.70 9.42
C ALA A 221 3.35 19.93 8.69
N GLY A 222 2.51 19.66 7.69
CA GLY A 222 1.60 20.63 7.14
C GLY A 222 0.58 21.01 8.21
N GLN A 223 -0.12 22.13 8.03
CA GLN A 223 -1.16 22.54 8.96
C GLN A 223 -2.13 21.37 9.19
N LYS A 224 -2.27 20.92 10.44
CA LYS A 224 -3.25 19.89 10.80
C LYS A 224 -4.64 20.39 10.44
N ILE A 225 -5.36 19.61 9.65
CA ILE A 225 -6.76 19.84 9.34
C ILE A 225 -7.61 19.10 10.37
N SER A 226 -8.53 19.81 11.01
CA SER A 226 -9.62 19.18 11.77
C SER A 226 -10.88 19.18 10.92
N PHE A 227 -11.56 18.03 10.88
CA PHE A 227 -12.81 17.83 10.17
C PHE A 227 -13.87 17.34 11.16
N GLU A 228 -15.00 18.05 11.24
CA GLU A 228 -16.08 17.69 12.12
C GLU A 228 -17.42 17.74 11.38
N ALA A 229 -18.14 16.61 11.38
CA ALA A 229 -19.55 16.55 10.97
C ALA A 229 -20.39 16.17 12.19
N LYS A 230 -21.31 17.06 12.59
CA LYS A 230 -22.11 16.91 13.82
C LYS A 230 -23.57 16.76 13.50
N ASN A 231 -24.19 15.65 13.97
CA ASN A 231 -25.62 15.36 13.91
C ASN A 231 -26.20 15.49 12.48
N ILE A 232 -25.46 15.02 11.49
CA ILE A 232 -25.82 15.15 10.09
C ILE A 232 -27.07 14.33 9.79
N SER A 233 -28.11 15.00 9.34
CA SER A 233 -29.31 14.38 8.80
C SER A 233 -29.62 14.98 7.43
N PHE A 234 -30.05 14.14 6.49
CA PHE A 234 -30.38 14.57 5.14
C PHE A 234 -31.75 14.06 4.71
N LYS A 235 -32.56 14.93 4.14
CA LYS A 235 -33.90 14.62 3.66
C LYS A 235 -33.99 14.97 2.17
N PHE A 236 -34.35 14.00 1.36
CA PHE A 236 -34.59 14.21 -0.06
C PHE A 236 -35.83 15.08 -0.31
N LYS A 237 -35.94 15.68 -1.50
CA LYS A 237 -37.09 16.53 -1.91
C LYS A 237 -38.44 15.81 -1.79
N ASN A 238 -38.46 14.49 -1.94
CA ASN A 238 -39.66 13.65 -1.77
C ASN A 238 -40.03 13.38 -0.30
N GLY A 239 -39.31 13.93 0.64
CA GLY A 239 -39.54 13.76 2.07
C GLY A 239 -38.88 12.54 2.72
N LYS A 240 -38.28 11.63 1.96
CA LYS A 240 -37.57 10.45 2.48
C LYS A 240 -36.28 10.89 3.16
N LEU A 241 -36.00 10.35 4.34
CA LEU A 241 -34.73 10.54 5.04
C LEU A 241 -33.66 9.66 4.39
N GLY A 242 -32.55 10.27 4.00
CA GLY A 242 -31.38 9.61 3.44
C GLY A 242 -30.25 9.42 4.44
N LEU A 243 -30.16 10.29 5.46
CA LEU A 243 -29.17 10.20 6.55
C LEU A 243 -29.82 10.58 7.87
N ARG A 244 -29.34 9.94 8.96
CA ARG A 244 -29.90 10.11 10.30
C ARG A 244 -28.78 10.22 11.34
N ASN A 245 -28.58 11.42 11.84
CA ASN A 245 -27.69 11.72 12.98
C ASN A 245 -26.27 11.14 12.83
N VAL A 246 -25.65 11.32 11.64
CA VAL A 246 -24.28 10.85 11.37
C VAL A 246 -23.30 11.81 12.01
N ASN A 247 -22.29 11.26 12.68
CA ASN A 247 -21.25 12.02 13.36
C ASN A 247 -19.85 11.50 12.93
N VAL A 248 -18.97 12.44 12.54
CA VAL A 248 -17.59 12.14 12.12
C VAL A 248 -16.67 13.21 12.69
N ILE A 249 -15.62 12.81 13.37
CA ILE A 249 -14.57 13.71 13.86
C ILE A 249 -13.23 13.10 13.46
N GLU A 250 -12.47 13.83 12.63
CA GLU A 250 -11.19 13.38 12.12
C GLU A 250 -10.17 14.50 11.99
N GLU A 251 -8.92 14.09 11.95
CA GLU A 251 -7.79 14.96 11.65
C GLU A 251 -7.11 14.53 10.34
N SER A 252 -6.30 15.42 9.77
CA SER A 252 -5.44 15.10 8.63
C SER A 252 -4.54 13.90 8.90
N GLY A 253 -4.10 13.23 7.84
CA GLY A 253 -3.26 12.04 7.97
C GLY A 253 -4.06 10.72 8.06
N ARG A 254 -5.34 10.73 7.74
CA ARG A 254 -6.22 9.55 7.82
C ARG A 254 -6.83 9.18 6.49
N LEU A 255 -6.93 7.87 6.25
CA LEU A 255 -7.69 7.26 5.15
C LEU A 255 -8.93 6.57 5.74
N ILE A 256 -10.12 7.05 5.38
CA ILE A 256 -11.39 6.61 5.96
C ILE A 256 -12.23 5.93 4.89
N ALA A 257 -12.67 4.71 5.18
CA ALA A 257 -13.61 3.98 4.33
C ALA A 257 -15.06 4.25 4.73
N LEU A 258 -15.91 4.53 3.75
CA LEU A 258 -17.37 4.57 3.88
C LEU A 258 -17.94 3.30 3.26
N MET A 259 -18.56 2.46 4.09
CA MET A 259 -19.14 1.19 3.66
C MET A 259 -20.62 1.10 4.05
N GLY A 260 -21.33 0.15 3.49
CA GLY A 260 -22.76 -0.10 3.75
C GLY A 260 -23.43 -0.72 2.55
N ALA A 261 -24.64 -1.26 2.75
CA ALA A 261 -25.45 -1.86 1.71
C ALA A 261 -25.76 -0.87 0.55
N SER A 262 -26.17 -1.39 -0.59
CA SER A 262 -26.62 -0.53 -1.69
C SER A 262 -27.83 0.29 -1.24
N GLY A 263 -27.79 1.60 -1.49
CA GLY A 263 -28.87 2.53 -1.03
C GLY A 263 -28.82 2.93 0.44
N ALA A 264 -27.80 2.55 1.20
CA ALA A 264 -27.61 2.98 2.59
C ALA A 264 -27.33 4.48 2.76
N GLY A 265 -27.02 5.19 1.68
CA GLY A 265 -26.78 6.65 1.73
C GLY A 265 -25.31 7.06 1.66
N LYS A 266 -24.38 6.16 1.25
CA LYS A 266 -22.93 6.43 1.20
C LYS A 266 -22.58 7.65 0.34
N SER A 267 -22.97 7.67 -0.94
CA SER A 267 -22.72 8.82 -1.83
C SER A 267 -23.44 10.07 -1.34
N THR A 268 -24.65 9.93 -0.76
CA THR A 268 -25.36 11.07 -0.14
C THR A 268 -24.56 11.64 1.02
N LEU A 269 -23.99 10.79 1.89
CA LEU A 269 -23.13 11.25 2.97
C LEU A 269 -21.89 11.95 2.40
N LEU A 270 -21.25 11.36 1.40
CA LEU A 270 -20.07 11.94 0.76
C LEU A 270 -20.37 13.35 0.21
N HIS A 271 -21.54 13.53 -0.46
CA HIS A 271 -21.97 14.83 -0.99
C HIS A 271 -22.30 15.87 0.09
N VAL A 272 -22.81 15.43 1.25
CA VAL A 272 -23.04 16.33 2.39
C VAL A 272 -21.70 16.73 3.03
N LEU A 273 -20.77 15.75 3.18
CA LEU A 273 -19.47 16.01 3.81
C LEU A 273 -18.55 16.88 2.94
N ASN A 274 -18.67 16.82 1.61
CA ASN A 274 -17.87 17.64 0.70
C ASN A 274 -18.50 19.01 0.36
N GLY A 275 -19.68 19.32 0.91
CA GLY A 275 -20.35 20.60 0.68
C GLY A 275 -21.25 20.67 -0.55
N THR A 276 -21.30 19.63 -1.40
CA THR A 276 -22.15 19.60 -2.62
C THR A 276 -23.64 19.63 -2.27
N GLU A 277 -24.05 18.89 -1.21
CA GLU A 277 -25.43 18.86 -0.72
C GLU A 277 -25.50 19.42 0.69
N LYS A 278 -26.49 20.28 0.94
CA LYS A 278 -26.68 20.88 2.27
C LYS A 278 -27.46 19.92 3.19
N PRO A 279 -26.99 19.63 4.42
CA PRO A 279 -27.73 18.79 5.36
C PRO A 279 -29.05 19.44 5.77
N SER A 280 -30.08 18.62 6.02
CA SER A 280 -31.37 19.10 6.56
C SER A 280 -31.26 19.48 8.04
N ALA A 281 -30.33 18.85 8.77
CA ALA A 281 -29.95 19.19 10.13
C ALA A 281 -28.48 18.79 10.36
N GLY A 282 -27.83 19.43 11.32
CA GLY A 282 -26.42 19.25 11.61
C GLY A 282 -25.54 20.24 10.86
N GLN A 283 -24.23 20.12 11.04
CA GLN A 283 -23.23 21.05 10.47
C GLN A 283 -21.93 20.28 10.17
N VAL A 284 -21.22 20.72 9.13
CA VAL A 284 -19.90 20.22 8.77
C VAL A 284 -18.88 21.35 8.88
N PHE A 285 -17.79 21.09 9.58
CA PHE A 285 -16.73 22.06 9.82
C PHE A 285 -15.38 21.55 9.32
N ILE A 286 -14.58 22.45 8.74
CA ILE A 286 -13.15 22.25 8.49
C ILE A 286 -12.41 23.37 9.22
N ASN A 287 -11.53 23.04 10.16
CA ASN A 287 -10.81 24.00 11.01
C ASN A 287 -11.75 25.01 11.68
N GLY A 288 -12.95 24.57 12.11
CA GLY A 288 -13.95 25.41 12.73
C GLY A 288 -14.79 26.27 11.77
N VAL A 289 -14.52 26.25 10.48
CA VAL A 289 -15.31 26.95 9.44
C VAL A 289 -16.44 26.05 8.97
N ASP A 290 -17.69 26.51 9.06
CA ASP A 290 -18.88 25.82 8.55
C ASP A 290 -18.89 25.85 7.02
N ILE A 291 -18.67 24.69 6.38
CA ILE A 291 -18.49 24.61 4.93
C ILE A 291 -19.73 24.99 4.12
N HIS A 292 -20.90 24.91 4.72
CA HIS A 292 -22.17 25.27 4.06
C HIS A 292 -22.60 26.73 4.27
N LYS A 293 -22.04 27.40 5.30
CA LYS A 293 -22.34 28.80 5.57
C LYS A 293 -21.28 29.74 5.02
N GLU A 294 -20.03 29.29 4.98
CA GLU A 294 -18.88 30.08 4.59
C GLU A 294 -18.04 29.35 3.52
N PRO A 295 -18.64 28.91 2.39
CA PRO A 295 -17.98 28.11 1.38
C PRO A 295 -16.75 28.81 0.75
N GLU A 296 -16.77 30.14 0.70
CA GLU A 296 -15.65 30.94 0.16
C GLU A 296 -14.37 30.80 0.98
N LYS A 297 -14.48 30.50 2.29
CA LYS A 297 -13.31 30.33 3.16
C LYS A 297 -12.60 28.98 2.99
N ILE A 298 -13.27 28.03 2.34
CA ILE A 298 -12.76 26.67 2.12
C ILE A 298 -12.56 26.36 0.65
N GLU A 299 -12.61 27.37 -0.21
CA GLU A 299 -12.36 27.21 -1.65
C GLU A 299 -10.97 26.61 -1.88
N GLY A 300 -10.89 25.53 -2.69
CA GLY A 300 -9.64 24.79 -2.95
C GLY A 300 -9.18 23.84 -1.85
N VAL A 301 -9.81 23.86 -0.66
CA VAL A 301 -9.46 22.96 0.45
C VAL A 301 -9.99 21.55 0.21
N ILE A 302 -11.14 21.42 -0.46
CA ILE A 302 -11.84 20.15 -0.73
C ILE A 302 -11.63 19.75 -2.19
N GLY A 303 -11.22 18.49 -2.43
CA GLY A 303 -11.23 17.82 -3.72
C GLY A 303 -12.29 16.71 -3.73
N PHE A 304 -12.92 16.47 -4.89
CA PHE A 304 -13.90 15.42 -5.06
C PHE A 304 -13.68 14.64 -6.36
N VAL A 305 -13.40 13.36 -6.21
CA VAL A 305 -13.24 12.40 -7.32
C VAL A 305 -14.55 11.61 -7.48
N PRO A 306 -15.32 11.85 -8.55
CA PRO A 306 -16.58 11.14 -8.78
C PRO A 306 -16.35 9.70 -9.24
N GLN A 307 -17.42 8.92 -9.18
CA GLN A 307 -17.43 7.52 -9.64
C GLN A 307 -17.13 7.44 -11.14
N ASP A 308 -17.76 8.28 -11.96
CA ASP A 308 -17.50 8.37 -13.40
C ASP A 308 -16.29 9.24 -13.70
N ASP A 309 -15.53 8.87 -14.73
CA ASP A 309 -14.34 9.63 -15.13
C ASP A 309 -14.73 10.95 -15.83
N LEU A 310 -14.08 12.04 -15.46
CA LEU A 310 -14.22 13.37 -16.07
C LEU A 310 -13.18 13.64 -17.16
N LEU A 311 -12.65 12.59 -17.76
CA LEU A 311 -11.54 12.68 -18.73
C LEU A 311 -12.03 13.02 -20.14
N ILE A 312 -11.26 13.85 -20.83
CA ILE A 312 -11.48 14.17 -22.24
C ILE A 312 -10.75 13.13 -23.09
N GLU A 313 -11.52 12.30 -23.81
CA GLU A 313 -11.04 11.09 -24.50
C GLU A 313 -10.05 11.38 -25.64
N ASP A 314 -10.21 12.50 -26.34
CA ASP A 314 -9.36 12.90 -27.46
C ASP A 314 -8.02 13.51 -27.04
N LEU A 315 -7.89 13.90 -25.78
CA LEU A 315 -6.67 14.46 -25.22
C LEU A 315 -5.73 13.36 -24.72
N THR A 316 -4.43 13.67 -24.68
CA THR A 316 -3.45 12.82 -24.03
C THR A 316 -3.60 12.89 -22.49
N VAL A 317 -2.95 11.96 -21.80
CA VAL A 317 -2.87 11.95 -20.32
C VAL A 317 -2.29 13.27 -19.82
N TYR A 318 -1.20 13.76 -20.42
CA TYR A 318 -0.60 15.06 -20.12
C TYR A 318 -1.58 16.22 -20.40
N GLN A 319 -2.21 16.22 -21.57
CA GLN A 319 -3.11 17.32 -21.96
C GLN A 319 -4.33 17.46 -21.05
N ASN A 320 -4.89 16.34 -20.56
CA ASN A 320 -5.98 16.38 -19.59
C ASN A 320 -5.58 17.16 -18.34
N LEU A 321 -4.41 16.86 -17.75
CA LEU A 321 -3.90 17.60 -16.60
C LEU A 321 -3.51 19.04 -16.94
N TYR A 322 -2.84 19.25 -18.08
CA TYR A 322 -2.38 20.58 -18.46
C TYR A 322 -3.52 21.58 -18.64
N TYR A 323 -4.56 21.20 -19.38
CA TYR A 323 -5.70 22.10 -19.58
C TYR A 323 -6.52 22.27 -18.29
N ALA A 324 -6.65 21.24 -17.47
CA ALA A 324 -7.27 21.37 -16.15
C ALA A 324 -6.48 22.35 -15.26
N ALA A 325 -5.14 22.25 -15.23
CA ALA A 325 -4.29 23.18 -14.51
C ALA A 325 -4.42 24.63 -15.02
N LYS A 326 -4.47 24.82 -16.34
CA LYS A 326 -4.71 26.15 -16.95
C LYS A 326 -6.06 26.77 -16.56
N LEU A 327 -7.09 25.95 -16.40
CA LEU A 327 -8.40 26.41 -15.92
C LEU A 327 -8.40 26.75 -14.43
N CYS A 328 -7.58 26.06 -13.64
CA CYS A 328 -7.49 26.29 -12.19
C CYS A 328 -6.61 27.50 -11.81
N PHE A 329 -5.57 27.80 -12.59
CA PHE A 329 -4.54 28.78 -12.21
C PHE A 329 -4.37 29.87 -13.27
N ASN A 330 -5.00 31.02 -13.04
CA ASN A 330 -4.89 32.16 -13.94
C ASN A 330 -3.56 32.96 -13.79
N ASN A 331 -2.84 32.74 -12.70
CA ASN A 331 -1.65 33.49 -12.31
C ASN A 331 -0.33 32.74 -12.48
N LYS A 332 -0.36 31.48 -12.94
CA LYS A 332 0.85 30.66 -13.17
C LYS A 332 1.32 30.79 -14.62
N SER A 333 2.64 30.87 -14.80
CA SER A 333 3.27 30.80 -16.13
C SER A 333 3.10 29.37 -16.74
N GLU A 334 3.31 29.26 -18.05
CA GLU A 334 3.27 27.98 -18.74
C GLU A 334 4.31 26.99 -18.20
N GLU A 335 5.50 27.49 -17.85
CA GLU A 335 6.57 26.68 -17.27
C GLU A 335 6.22 26.16 -15.86
N GLU A 336 5.52 26.96 -15.06
CA GLU A 336 5.06 26.54 -13.73
C GLU A 336 3.95 25.50 -13.81
N ILE A 337 3.05 25.65 -14.79
CA ILE A 337 1.99 24.68 -15.07
C ILE A 337 2.61 23.36 -15.57
N ASP A 338 3.58 23.41 -16.49
CA ASP A 338 4.25 22.22 -16.99
C ASP A 338 4.94 21.45 -15.85
N LYS A 339 5.71 22.14 -15.01
CA LYS A 339 6.35 21.52 -13.83
C LYS A 339 5.35 20.89 -12.87
N LEU A 340 4.22 21.56 -12.62
CA LEU A 340 3.15 21.02 -11.77
C LEU A 340 2.57 19.73 -12.36
N VAL A 341 2.25 19.74 -13.66
CA VAL A 341 1.68 18.58 -14.35
C VAL A 341 2.65 17.41 -14.37
N LEU A 342 3.93 17.66 -14.67
CA LEU A 342 4.95 16.59 -14.66
C LEU A 342 5.12 15.98 -13.28
N ARG A 343 5.11 16.79 -12.21
CA ARG A 343 5.15 16.28 -10.82
C ARG A 343 3.93 15.42 -10.49
N VAL A 344 2.74 15.86 -10.86
CA VAL A 344 1.51 15.08 -10.63
C VAL A 344 1.53 13.76 -11.41
N LEU A 345 2.03 13.77 -12.67
CA LEU A 345 2.20 12.54 -13.45
C LEU A 345 3.18 11.55 -12.80
N GLU A 346 4.26 12.06 -12.23
CA GLU A 346 5.25 11.26 -11.50
C GLU A 346 4.63 10.66 -10.22
N ASP A 347 3.99 11.49 -9.40
CA ASP A 347 3.29 11.06 -8.17
C ASP A 347 2.23 9.97 -8.44
N LEU A 348 1.59 10.01 -9.62
CA LEU A 348 0.58 9.04 -10.04
C LEU A 348 1.16 7.81 -10.78
N GLY A 349 2.48 7.79 -11.06
CA GLY A 349 3.10 6.75 -11.89
C GLY A 349 2.54 6.69 -13.31
N LEU A 350 2.27 7.86 -13.92
CA LEU A 350 1.73 8.01 -15.27
C LEU A 350 2.72 8.63 -16.26
N SER A 351 3.97 8.87 -15.87
CA SER A 351 4.99 9.53 -16.70
C SER A 351 5.23 8.83 -18.04
N GLU A 352 5.25 7.49 -18.05
CA GLU A 352 5.47 6.72 -19.28
C GLU A 352 4.29 6.78 -20.26
N THR A 353 3.08 7.07 -19.76
CA THR A 353 1.86 7.10 -20.58
C THR A 353 1.39 8.50 -20.92
N LYS A 354 2.16 9.54 -20.56
CA LYS A 354 1.77 10.95 -20.68
C LYS A 354 1.34 11.39 -22.08
N ASP A 355 1.98 10.81 -23.11
CA ASP A 355 1.75 11.16 -24.51
C ASP A 355 0.67 10.30 -25.18
N LEU A 356 0.14 9.27 -24.48
CA LEU A 356 -0.96 8.45 -24.97
C LEU A 356 -2.29 9.19 -24.83
N LYS A 357 -3.15 9.09 -25.84
CA LYS A 357 -4.54 9.54 -25.73
C LYS A 357 -5.27 8.72 -24.68
N VAL A 358 -6.20 9.35 -23.97
CA VAL A 358 -6.99 8.65 -22.96
C VAL A 358 -7.90 7.61 -23.60
N GLY A 359 -8.52 7.92 -24.74
CA GLY A 359 -9.44 7.04 -25.45
C GLY A 359 -10.76 6.82 -24.70
N SER A 360 -11.72 6.18 -25.37
CA SER A 360 -13.03 5.88 -24.79
C SER A 360 -13.00 4.59 -23.96
N PRO A 361 -13.98 4.36 -23.06
CA PRO A 361 -14.13 3.09 -22.35
C PRO A 361 -14.22 1.86 -23.26
N LEU A 362 -14.73 2.04 -24.50
CA LEU A 362 -14.85 0.99 -25.52
C LEU A 362 -13.57 0.82 -26.36
N ARG A 363 -12.75 1.87 -26.49
CA ARG A 363 -11.47 1.87 -27.22
C ARG A 363 -10.37 2.33 -26.28
N LYS A 364 -10.05 1.48 -25.33
CA LYS A 364 -9.07 1.77 -24.27
C LYS A 364 -7.66 1.91 -24.86
N THR A 365 -7.04 3.06 -24.65
CA THR A 365 -5.63 3.31 -24.96
C THR A 365 -4.78 3.20 -23.70
N ILE A 366 -5.37 3.54 -22.53
CA ILE A 366 -4.78 3.38 -21.21
C ILE A 366 -5.65 2.42 -20.36
N SER A 367 -5.06 1.79 -19.36
CA SER A 367 -5.76 0.85 -18.48
C SER A 367 -6.83 1.53 -17.61
N GLY A 368 -7.76 0.76 -17.05
CA GLY A 368 -8.76 1.25 -16.10
C GLY A 368 -8.12 1.90 -14.87
N GLY A 369 -7.06 1.28 -14.32
CA GLY A 369 -6.31 1.83 -13.21
C GLY A 369 -5.59 3.14 -13.55
N GLN A 370 -5.04 3.27 -14.77
CA GLN A 370 -4.43 4.51 -15.25
C GLN A 370 -5.48 5.62 -15.40
N ARG A 371 -6.67 5.30 -15.93
CA ARG A 371 -7.79 6.25 -16.02
C ARG A 371 -8.20 6.76 -14.64
N LYS A 372 -8.38 5.87 -13.67
CA LYS A 372 -8.75 6.28 -12.29
C LYS A 372 -7.66 7.12 -11.63
N ARG A 373 -6.39 6.78 -11.80
CA ARG A 373 -5.28 7.60 -11.30
C ARG A 373 -5.25 8.97 -11.96
N LEU A 374 -5.50 9.05 -13.26
CA LEU A 374 -5.59 10.32 -13.97
C LEU A 374 -6.77 11.17 -13.46
N ASN A 375 -7.92 10.55 -13.22
CA ASN A 375 -9.09 11.25 -12.65
C ASN A 375 -8.81 11.81 -11.25
N ILE A 376 -8.11 11.05 -10.39
CA ILE A 376 -7.60 11.54 -9.10
C ILE A 376 -6.63 12.72 -9.33
N GLY A 377 -5.77 12.62 -10.34
CA GLY A 377 -4.79 13.65 -10.69
C GLY A 377 -5.39 15.01 -11.01
N LEU A 378 -6.57 15.04 -11.64
CA LEU A 378 -7.28 16.29 -11.92
C LEU A 378 -7.58 17.08 -10.64
N GLU A 379 -7.97 16.38 -9.58
CA GLU A 379 -8.23 17.00 -8.26
C GLU A 379 -6.94 17.37 -7.53
N LEU A 380 -5.88 16.55 -7.67
CA LEU A 380 -4.60 16.79 -7.00
C LEU A 380 -3.87 18.04 -7.51
N LEU A 381 -4.17 18.53 -8.71
CA LEU A 381 -3.61 19.78 -9.24
C LEU A 381 -3.82 20.96 -8.28
N ARG A 382 -4.95 21.01 -7.55
CA ARG A 382 -5.29 22.06 -6.58
C ARG A 382 -4.70 21.81 -5.19
N GLU A 383 -4.00 20.70 -4.99
CA GLU A 383 -3.42 20.28 -3.71
C GLU A 383 -4.43 20.28 -2.53
N PRO A 384 -5.65 19.71 -2.69
CA PRO A 384 -6.67 19.79 -1.66
C PRO A 384 -6.17 19.17 -0.34
N ALA A 385 -6.60 19.71 0.79
CA ALA A 385 -6.28 19.18 2.11
C ALA A 385 -7.21 18.04 2.53
N VAL A 386 -8.46 18.05 2.04
CA VAL A 386 -9.46 16.98 2.23
C VAL A 386 -9.85 16.45 0.85
N LEU A 387 -9.78 15.14 0.66
CA LEU A 387 -10.12 14.47 -0.60
C LEU A 387 -11.26 13.48 -0.38
N PHE A 388 -12.30 13.60 -1.18
CA PHE A 388 -13.42 12.67 -1.21
C PHE A 388 -13.39 11.87 -2.52
N CYS A 389 -13.48 10.54 -2.43
CA CYS A 389 -13.48 9.64 -3.58
C CYS A 389 -14.73 8.75 -3.56
N ASP A 390 -15.53 8.82 -4.60
CA ASP A 390 -16.72 7.96 -4.74
C ASP A 390 -16.37 6.73 -5.59
N GLU A 391 -16.32 5.57 -4.96
CA GLU A 391 -16.04 4.25 -5.57
C GLU A 391 -14.81 4.23 -6.52
N PRO A 392 -13.63 4.68 -6.08
CA PRO A 392 -12.47 4.81 -6.98
C PRO A 392 -11.93 3.47 -7.48
N THR A 393 -12.35 2.34 -6.89
CA THR A 393 -11.94 0.99 -7.27
C THR A 393 -12.98 0.25 -8.11
N SER A 394 -14.14 0.86 -8.39
CA SER A 394 -15.23 0.22 -9.15
C SER A 394 -14.77 -0.13 -10.56
N GLY A 395 -15.04 -1.38 -10.97
CA GLY A 395 -14.72 -1.89 -12.31
C GLY A 395 -13.23 -2.16 -12.57
N LEU A 396 -12.40 -2.15 -11.54
CA LEU A 396 -10.97 -2.44 -11.63
C LEU A 396 -10.64 -3.89 -11.27
N SER A 397 -9.48 -4.36 -11.72
CA SER A 397 -8.89 -5.61 -11.24
C SER A 397 -8.47 -5.47 -9.77
N SER A 398 -8.33 -6.60 -9.04
CA SER A 398 -7.86 -6.58 -7.64
C SER A 398 -6.53 -5.82 -7.49
N ARG A 399 -5.58 -6.05 -8.39
CA ARG A 399 -4.27 -5.37 -8.38
C ARG A 399 -4.37 -3.86 -8.64
N ASP A 400 -5.22 -3.44 -9.58
CA ASP A 400 -5.43 -2.01 -9.84
C ASP A 400 -6.12 -1.34 -8.66
N SER A 401 -7.07 -2.04 -8.01
CA SER A 401 -7.75 -1.57 -6.81
C SER A 401 -6.77 -1.37 -5.65
N GLU A 402 -5.86 -2.31 -5.41
CA GLU A 402 -4.78 -2.19 -4.42
C GLU A 402 -3.90 -0.97 -4.72
N ASN A 403 -3.48 -0.79 -5.98
CA ASN A 403 -2.65 0.35 -6.38
C ASN A 403 -3.35 1.70 -6.16
N ILE A 404 -4.68 1.78 -6.36
CA ILE A 404 -5.45 3.00 -6.11
C ILE A 404 -5.53 3.29 -4.60
N ILE A 405 -5.83 2.28 -3.79
CA ILE A 405 -5.92 2.48 -2.33
C ILE A 405 -4.55 2.77 -1.72
N ASP A 406 -3.47 2.16 -2.24
CA ASP A 406 -2.09 2.48 -1.84
C ASP A 406 -1.76 3.96 -2.14
N LEU A 407 -2.13 4.46 -3.32
CA LEU A 407 -2.02 5.88 -3.66
C LEU A 407 -2.81 6.76 -2.68
N LEU A 408 -4.07 6.43 -2.38
CA LEU A 408 -4.89 7.20 -1.43
C LEU A 408 -4.31 7.16 -0.01
N LYS A 409 -3.75 6.01 0.41
CA LYS A 409 -3.03 5.88 1.68
C LYS A 409 -1.80 6.75 1.70
N GLU A 410 -1.01 6.76 0.62
CA GLU A 410 0.14 7.64 0.48
C GLU A 410 -0.25 9.11 0.61
N LEU A 411 -1.34 9.54 -0.05
CA LEU A 411 -1.85 10.90 0.06
C LEU A 411 -2.27 11.25 1.49
N SER A 412 -2.88 10.30 2.21
CA SER A 412 -3.21 10.53 3.61
C SER A 412 -1.95 10.69 4.47
N LEU A 413 -0.95 9.87 4.27
CA LEU A 413 0.33 9.98 4.96
C LEU A 413 1.08 11.29 4.62
N LYS A 414 0.85 11.85 3.42
CA LYS A 414 1.26 13.22 3.04
C LYS A 414 0.47 14.33 3.76
N GLY A 415 -0.31 13.99 4.78
CA GLY A 415 -1.06 14.93 5.61
C GLY A 415 -2.44 15.31 5.08
N LYS A 416 -2.94 14.63 4.02
CA LYS A 416 -4.32 14.83 3.58
C LYS A 416 -5.29 14.01 4.41
N LEU A 417 -6.54 14.47 4.51
CA LEU A 417 -7.65 13.69 5.01
C LEU A 417 -8.40 13.09 3.82
N VAL A 418 -8.50 11.77 3.74
CA VAL A 418 -9.10 11.08 2.59
C VAL A 418 -10.32 10.28 3.03
N PHE A 419 -11.48 10.56 2.45
CA PHE A 419 -12.69 9.77 2.56
C PHE A 419 -12.93 9.01 1.25
N THR A 420 -13.19 7.72 1.32
CA THR A 420 -13.50 6.94 0.12
C THR A 420 -14.68 6.01 0.34
N VAL A 421 -15.62 6.02 -0.58
CA VAL A 421 -16.67 4.99 -0.65
C VAL A 421 -16.05 3.74 -1.27
N ILE A 422 -16.24 2.61 -0.62
CA ILE A 422 -15.69 1.34 -1.11
C ILE A 422 -16.74 0.22 -0.99
N HIS A 423 -16.74 -0.67 -1.99
CA HIS A 423 -17.55 -1.88 -2.03
C HIS A 423 -16.66 -3.11 -1.97
N GLN A 424 -16.97 -4.07 -1.11
CA GLN A 424 -16.37 -5.40 -1.02
C GLN A 424 -14.83 -5.40 -1.20
N PRO A 425 -14.07 -4.71 -0.33
CA PRO A 425 -12.62 -4.68 -0.43
C PRO A 425 -12.03 -6.06 -0.14
N SER A 426 -10.87 -6.36 -0.74
CA SER A 426 -10.04 -7.50 -0.31
C SER A 426 -9.56 -7.29 1.13
N SER A 427 -9.11 -8.37 1.78
CA SER A 427 -8.52 -8.30 3.12
C SER A 427 -7.40 -7.25 3.21
N ASP A 428 -6.51 -7.20 2.21
CA ASP A 428 -5.37 -6.31 2.21
C ASP A 428 -5.79 -4.85 2.06
N ILE A 429 -6.74 -4.57 1.17
CA ILE A 429 -7.34 -3.24 1.02
C ILE A 429 -8.03 -2.81 2.32
N PHE A 430 -8.81 -3.72 2.94
CA PHE A 430 -9.55 -3.42 4.16
C PHE A 430 -8.64 -2.98 5.33
N LYS A 431 -7.49 -3.64 5.47
CA LYS A 431 -6.49 -3.32 6.51
C LYS A 431 -5.72 -2.00 6.27
N MET A 432 -5.80 -1.42 5.07
CA MET A 432 -5.14 -0.14 4.78
C MET A 432 -5.86 1.08 5.35
N PHE A 433 -7.14 0.95 5.69
CA PHE A 433 -7.93 2.03 6.25
C PHE A 433 -7.61 2.27 7.72
N ASP A 434 -7.51 3.54 8.09
CA ASP A 434 -7.34 3.94 9.50
C ASP A 434 -8.66 3.85 10.25
N LYS A 435 -9.77 4.19 9.57
CA LYS A 435 -11.11 4.07 10.13
C LYS A 435 -12.12 3.63 9.09
N LEU A 436 -13.19 3.04 9.61
CA LEU A 436 -14.31 2.55 8.86
C LEU A 436 -15.60 3.18 9.42
N LEU A 437 -16.39 3.79 8.55
CA LEU A 437 -17.73 4.24 8.83
C LEU A 437 -18.71 3.34 8.08
N ILE A 438 -19.62 2.70 8.79
CA ILE A 438 -20.64 1.84 8.20
C ILE A 438 -22.00 2.48 8.36
N LEU A 439 -22.70 2.59 7.21
CA LEU A 439 -24.10 2.99 7.15
C LEU A 439 -24.97 1.77 6.89
N ASP A 440 -26.05 1.68 7.66
CA ASP A 440 -27.13 0.75 7.39
C ASP A 440 -28.25 1.40 6.55
N THR A 441 -29.16 0.56 6.05
CA THR A 441 -30.35 0.98 5.30
C THR A 441 -31.12 2.04 6.04
N GLY A 442 -31.52 3.11 5.32
CA GLY A 442 -32.19 4.28 5.91
C GLY A 442 -31.23 5.35 6.47
N GLY A 443 -29.92 5.21 6.28
CA GLY A 443 -28.92 6.23 6.58
C GLY A 443 -28.51 6.29 8.05
N PHE A 444 -28.56 5.17 8.75
CA PHE A 444 -28.10 5.05 10.13
C PHE A 444 -26.62 4.74 10.18
N GLN A 445 -25.86 5.47 10.97
CA GLN A 445 -24.48 5.13 11.31
C GLN A 445 -24.48 4.02 12.38
N ILE A 446 -24.02 2.83 12.00
CA ILE A 446 -24.02 1.67 12.91
C ILE A 446 -22.61 1.33 13.42
N TYR A 447 -21.57 1.84 12.76
CA TYR A 447 -20.19 1.69 13.22
C TYR A 447 -19.33 2.87 12.81
N TYR A 448 -18.37 3.24 13.66
CA TYR A 448 -17.28 4.16 13.34
C TYR A 448 -16.06 3.86 14.21
N GLY A 449 -14.99 3.34 13.61
CA GLY A 449 -13.79 2.92 14.34
C GLY A 449 -12.79 2.18 13.47
N ASN A 450 -11.88 1.44 14.10
CA ASN A 450 -10.87 0.64 13.40
C ASN A 450 -11.54 -0.48 12.57
N PRO A 451 -11.08 -0.78 11.34
CA PRO A 451 -11.66 -1.82 10.49
C PRO A 451 -11.66 -3.22 11.12
N ILE A 452 -10.58 -3.62 11.79
CA ILE A 452 -10.47 -4.96 12.41
C ILE A 452 -11.40 -5.07 13.61
N ASP A 453 -11.50 -4.01 14.42
CA ASP A 453 -12.43 -3.95 15.55
C ASP A 453 -13.89 -4.00 15.07
N ALA A 454 -14.19 -3.53 13.85
CA ALA A 454 -15.52 -3.66 13.27
C ALA A 454 -15.92 -5.14 13.15
N VAL A 455 -15.03 -6.00 12.65
CA VAL A 455 -15.30 -7.44 12.51
C VAL A 455 -15.60 -8.05 13.87
N ILE A 456 -14.80 -7.73 14.88
CA ILE A 456 -15.00 -8.18 16.27
C ILE A 456 -16.35 -7.68 16.81
N TYR A 457 -16.65 -6.40 16.62
CA TYR A 457 -17.90 -5.78 17.07
C TYR A 457 -19.14 -6.49 16.51
N PHE A 458 -19.18 -6.70 15.18
CA PHE A 458 -20.33 -7.36 14.55
C PHE A 458 -20.41 -8.85 14.89
N LYS A 459 -19.30 -9.58 14.98
CA LYS A 459 -19.30 -10.97 15.46
C LYS A 459 -19.82 -11.09 16.89
N LYS A 460 -19.44 -10.18 17.77
CA LYS A 460 -19.96 -10.13 19.17
C LYS A 460 -21.44 -9.84 19.23
N SER A 461 -21.97 -8.99 18.35
CA SER A 461 -23.39 -8.63 18.35
C SER A 461 -24.32 -9.82 18.09
N ILE A 462 -23.82 -10.89 17.43
CA ILE A 462 -24.57 -12.13 17.15
C ILE A 462 -24.01 -13.34 17.92
N ASN A 463 -23.14 -13.12 18.92
CA ASN A 463 -22.54 -14.15 19.77
C ASN A 463 -21.86 -15.30 19.00
N LEU A 464 -21.09 -15.00 17.95
CA LEU A 464 -20.26 -16.01 17.27
C LEU A 464 -19.17 -16.54 18.20
N LEU A 465 -18.84 -17.85 18.06
CA LEU A 465 -17.83 -18.52 18.89
C LEU A 465 -16.43 -17.90 18.74
N ASP A 466 -16.09 -17.42 17.55
CA ASP A 466 -14.83 -16.75 17.20
C ASP A 466 -14.92 -15.21 17.29
N SER A 467 -15.82 -14.70 18.12
CA SER A 467 -16.13 -13.27 18.18
C SER A 467 -15.00 -12.37 18.65
N ASN A 468 -13.94 -12.90 19.25
CA ASN A 468 -12.75 -12.15 19.64
C ASN A 468 -11.69 -12.06 18.53
N GLU A 469 -11.88 -12.76 17.41
CA GLU A 469 -10.93 -12.81 16.30
C GLU A 469 -11.39 -11.85 15.18
N GLY A 470 -10.68 -10.74 15.00
CA GLY A 470 -10.93 -9.79 13.91
C GLY A 470 -10.27 -10.22 12.60
N GLU A 471 -9.24 -11.05 12.69
CA GLU A 471 -8.50 -11.61 11.56
C GLU A 471 -8.22 -13.10 11.80
N CYS A 472 -7.96 -13.86 10.74
CA CYS A 472 -7.62 -15.29 10.86
C CYS A 472 -6.28 -15.45 11.60
N PRO A 473 -6.22 -16.20 12.71
CA PRO A 473 -4.98 -16.38 13.48
C PRO A 473 -3.91 -17.13 12.69
N THR A 474 -4.30 -17.92 11.68
CA THR A 474 -3.36 -18.70 10.87
C THR A 474 -2.75 -17.92 9.72
N CYS A 475 -3.53 -17.07 9.00
CA CYS A 475 -3.05 -16.39 7.81
C CYS A 475 -3.18 -14.85 7.87
N GLY A 476 -3.70 -14.28 8.96
CA GLY A 476 -3.89 -12.83 9.11
C GLY A 476 -4.93 -12.21 8.18
N ASN A 477 -5.70 -13.02 7.44
CA ASN A 477 -6.74 -12.51 6.57
C ASN A 477 -7.95 -12.04 7.37
N VAL A 478 -8.49 -10.91 6.94
CA VAL A 478 -9.78 -10.38 7.40
C VAL A 478 -10.83 -10.70 6.36
N ASN A 479 -12.03 -11.02 6.78
CA ASN A 479 -13.17 -11.18 5.87
C ASN A 479 -14.19 -10.05 6.07
N PRO A 480 -14.10 -8.96 5.31
CA PRO A 480 -15.02 -7.83 5.43
C PRO A 480 -16.47 -8.18 5.08
N GLU A 481 -16.69 -9.22 4.25
CA GLU A 481 -18.03 -9.66 3.86
C GLU A 481 -18.83 -10.19 5.05
N GLN A 482 -18.17 -10.72 6.09
CA GLN A 482 -18.84 -11.16 7.30
C GLN A 482 -19.65 -10.02 7.97
N ILE A 483 -19.16 -8.79 7.92
CA ILE A 483 -19.86 -7.61 8.45
C ILE A 483 -21.21 -7.46 7.74
N PHE A 484 -21.22 -7.52 6.41
CA PHE A 484 -22.45 -7.35 5.63
C PHE A 484 -23.40 -8.54 5.80
N ASN A 485 -22.86 -9.75 5.83
CA ASN A 485 -23.66 -10.96 6.10
C ASN A 485 -24.37 -10.85 7.46
N ILE A 486 -23.71 -10.29 8.46
CA ILE A 486 -24.30 -10.07 9.78
C ILE A 486 -25.37 -8.97 9.72
N ILE A 487 -25.09 -7.83 9.10
CA ILE A 487 -26.02 -6.71 8.99
C ILE A 487 -27.29 -7.10 8.20
N GLU A 488 -27.13 -7.90 7.14
CA GLU A 488 -28.25 -8.33 6.29
C GLU A 488 -29.01 -9.52 6.87
N THR A 489 -28.50 -10.17 7.93
CA THR A 489 -29.17 -11.30 8.58
C THR A 489 -30.46 -10.82 9.25
N LYS A 490 -31.59 -11.33 8.75
CA LYS A 490 -32.89 -11.09 9.37
C LYS A 490 -33.00 -11.92 10.64
N VAL A 491 -32.96 -11.27 11.78
CA VAL A 491 -33.22 -11.91 13.07
C VAL A 491 -34.72 -12.00 13.27
N ILE A 492 -35.20 -13.20 13.61
CA ILE A 492 -36.59 -13.46 13.91
C ILE A 492 -36.71 -13.56 15.44
N ASP A 493 -37.67 -12.84 16.02
CA ASP A 493 -38.00 -12.97 17.42
C ASP A 493 -38.69 -14.31 17.75
N GLU A 494 -38.90 -14.58 19.03
CA GLU A 494 -39.58 -15.80 19.50
C GLU A 494 -41.01 -15.96 18.97
N PHE A 495 -41.60 -14.90 18.40
CA PHE A 495 -42.94 -14.87 17.82
C PHE A 495 -42.90 -14.99 16.28
N GLY A 496 -41.72 -15.13 15.65
CA GLY A 496 -41.58 -15.24 14.23
C GLY A 496 -41.58 -13.93 13.45
N ASN A 497 -41.50 -12.77 14.11
CA ASN A 497 -41.43 -11.47 13.49
C ASN A 497 -39.96 -11.09 13.25
N PHE A 498 -39.69 -10.37 12.15
CA PHE A 498 -38.37 -9.81 11.91
C PHE A 498 -38.10 -8.66 12.87
N THR A 499 -37.00 -8.71 13.60
CA THR A 499 -36.51 -7.67 14.49
C THR A 499 -35.54 -6.71 13.79
#